data_6782bb8005184d60b4d1de5e41534adb
#
_entry.id   6782bb8005184d60b4d1de5e41534adb
#
_cell.length_a   1.000
_cell.length_b   1.000
_cell.length_c   1.000
_cell.angle_alpha   90.00
_cell.angle_beta   90.00
_cell.angle_gamma   90.00
#
_symmetry.space_group_name_H-M   'P 1'
#
loop_
_entity.id
_entity.type
_entity.pdbx_description
1 polymer ?
#
loop_
_entity_poly.entity_id
_entity_poly.type
_entity_poly.pdbx_seq_one_letter_code
_entity_poly.pdbx_strand_id
1 'polypeptide(L)'
;MFVMHTCPDCEWVEKQVEGNPGFEVIDIGEHVRKLKQFLDLRDSHPAFDEAKKIGDVGIPCYVLEDGTVTLMSKDVGLEPRPDNYGASCRIDGSGC
;
A
#
# COMPACT_ATOMS: atom_id res chain seq x y z
N MET A 1 5.89 4.78 2.71
CA MET A 1 5.08 3.85 1.89
C MET A 1 4.99 2.51 2.59
N PHE A 2 3.79 2.10 2.92
CA PHE A 2 3.56 0.79 3.55
C PHE A 2 3.29 -0.25 2.47
N VAL A 3 4.00 -1.35 2.54
CA VAL A 3 3.94 -2.44 1.55
C VAL A 3 4.04 -3.79 2.24
N MET A 4 3.85 -4.85 1.49
CA MET A 4 4.15 -6.20 1.93
C MET A 4 4.85 -6.95 0.79
N HIS A 5 5.92 -7.67 1.10
CA HIS A 5 6.78 -8.30 0.09
C HIS A 5 6.06 -9.36 -0.76
N THR A 6 4.94 -9.89 -0.29
CA THR A 6 4.14 -10.88 -1.02
C THR A 6 3.02 -10.25 -1.85
N CYS A 7 2.87 -8.93 -1.82
CA CYS A 7 1.82 -8.24 -2.56
C CYS A 7 2.29 -7.86 -3.98
N PRO A 8 1.62 -8.34 -5.04
CA PRO A 8 2.04 -8.02 -6.41
C PRO A 8 2.00 -6.53 -6.75
N ASP A 9 0.98 -5.82 -6.27
CA ASP A 9 0.88 -4.36 -6.47
C ASP A 9 2.01 -3.63 -5.79
N CYS A 10 2.39 -4.07 -4.59
CA CYS A 10 3.50 -3.49 -3.84
C CYS A 10 4.83 -3.73 -4.57
N GLU A 11 5.04 -4.94 -5.06
CA GLU A 11 6.24 -5.27 -5.82
C GLU A 11 6.39 -4.38 -7.04
N TRP A 12 5.29 -4.12 -7.74
CA TRP A 12 5.27 -3.27 -8.92
C TRP A 12 5.75 -1.85 -8.62
N VAL A 13 5.24 -1.24 -7.52
CA VAL A 13 5.62 0.13 -7.17
C VAL A 13 6.97 0.19 -6.47
N GLU A 14 7.38 -0.84 -5.74
CA GLU A 14 8.71 -0.89 -5.12
C GLU A 14 9.82 -0.78 -6.15
N LYS A 15 9.65 -1.40 -7.30
CA LYS A 15 10.63 -1.31 -8.40
C LYS A 15 10.78 0.11 -8.91
N GLN A 16 9.71 0.89 -8.89
CA GLN A 16 9.73 2.27 -9.36
C GLN A 16 10.44 3.21 -8.39
N VAL A 17 10.44 2.88 -7.10
CA VAL A 17 11.07 3.73 -6.08
C VAL A 17 12.44 3.22 -5.64
N GLU A 18 12.91 2.12 -6.21
CA GLU A 18 14.22 1.55 -5.90
C GLU A 18 15.32 2.57 -6.12
N GLY A 19 16.12 2.80 -5.08
CA GLY A 19 17.18 3.80 -5.13
C GLY A 19 16.72 5.24 -4.99
N ASN A 20 15.43 5.49 -4.81
CA ASN A 20 14.91 6.85 -4.65
C ASN A 20 14.84 7.23 -3.16
N PRO A 21 15.69 8.18 -2.69
CA PRO A 21 15.70 8.56 -1.27
C PRO A 21 14.45 9.31 -0.82
N GLY A 22 13.59 9.73 -1.75
CA GLY A 22 12.32 10.38 -1.45
C GLY A 22 11.25 9.43 -0.92
N PHE A 23 11.49 8.12 -0.98
CA PHE A 23 10.54 7.12 -0.51
C PHE A 23 11.16 6.24 0.57
N GLU A 24 10.49 6.17 1.72
CA GLU A 24 10.81 5.20 2.76
C GLU A 24 9.84 4.03 2.62
N VAL A 25 10.38 2.85 2.36
CA VAL A 25 9.58 1.63 2.18
C VAL A 25 9.50 0.87 3.49
N ILE A 26 8.28 0.66 3.98
CA ILE A 26 8.02 -0.06 5.24
C ILE A 26 7.25 -1.33 4.91
N ASP A 27 7.90 -2.48 5.05
CA ASP A 27 7.28 -3.78 4.82
C ASP A 27 6.56 -4.23 6.09
N ILE A 28 5.22 -4.24 6.04
CA ILE A 28 4.39 -4.62 7.18
C ILE A 28 4.48 -6.10 7.53
N GLY A 29 5.04 -6.91 6.64
CA GLY A 29 5.27 -8.34 6.88
C GLY A 29 6.60 -8.64 7.56
N GLU A 30 7.47 -7.64 7.69
CA GLU A 30 8.80 -7.81 8.27
C GLU A 30 8.77 -7.89 9.80
N HIS A 31 7.88 -7.14 10.43
CA HIS A 31 7.76 -7.10 11.88
C HIS A 31 6.35 -6.69 12.31
N VAL A 32 5.86 -7.30 13.39
CA VAL A 32 4.50 -7.03 13.89
C VAL A 32 4.29 -5.56 14.28
N ARG A 33 5.34 -4.86 14.69
CA ARG A 33 5.25 -3.42 15.01
C ARG A 33 4.92 -2.58 13.77
N LYS A 34 5.48 -2.96 12.64
CA LYS A 34 5.22 -2.28 11.37
C LYS A 34 3.79 -2.55 10.91
N LEU A 35 3.32 -3.78 11.07
CA LEU A 35 1.93 -4.14 10.81
C LEU A 35 0.98 -3.35 11.70
N LYS A 36 1.27 -3.26 12.99
CA LYS A 36 0.45 -2.51 13.94
C LYS A 36 0.37 -1.03 13.59
N GLN A 37 1.49 -0.44 13.22
CA GLN A 37 1.55 0.96 12.78
C GLN A 37 0.64 1.20 11.58
N PHE A 38 0.67 0.30 10.60
CA PHE A 38 -0.20 0.35 9.43
C PHE A 38 -1.67 0.19 9.82
N LEU A 39 -2.00 -0.78 10.69
CA LEU A 39 -3.38 -1.01 11.11
C LEU A 39 -3.96 0.17 11.89
N ASP A 40 -3.17 0.82 12.75
CA ASP A 40 -3.60 2.02 13.45
C ASP A 40 -4.02 3.11 12.47
N LEU A 41 -3.27 3.27 11.40
CA LEU A 41 -3.58 4.22 10.33
C LEU A 41 -4.83 3.77 9.56
N ARG A 42 -4.89 2.51 9.14
CA ARG A 42 -5.99 1.95 8.37
C ARG A 42 -7.32 2.06 9.10
N ASP A 43 -7.31 1.80 10.40
CA ASP A 43 -8.53 1.79 11.20
C ASP A 43 -9.07 3.19 11.48
N SER A 44 -8.23 4.21 11.43
CA SER A 44 -8.60 5.58 11.83
C SER A 44 -8.69 6.58 10.68
N HIS A 45 -8.03 6.33 9.54
CA HIS A 45 -7.96 7.31 8.46
C HIS A 45 -9.00 7.06 7.37
N PRO A 46 -9.75 8.10 6.94
CA PRO A 46 -10.81 7.93 5.93
C PRO A 46 -10.32 7.51 4.55
N ALA A 47 -9.02 7.64 4.25
CA ALA A 47 -8.46 7.18 2.98
C ALA A 47 -8.65 5.68 2.77
N PHE A 48 -8.89 4.91 3.82
CA PHE A 48 -9.08 3.47 3.76
C PHE A 48 -10.55 3.03 3.70
N ASP A 49 -11.49 3.97 3.69
CA ASP A 49 -12.92 3.62 3.75
C ASP A 49 -13.34 2.70 2.60
N GLU A 50 -12.91 3.00 1.37
CA GLU A 50 -13.21 2.15 0.22
C GLU A 50 -12.53 0.79 0.33
N ALA A 51 -11.27 0.75 0.74
CA ALA A 51 -10.54 -0.50 0.91
C ALA A 51 -11.23 -1.40 1.93
N LYS A 52 -11.65 -0.86 3.07
CA LYS A 52 -12.37 -1.61 4.09
C LYS A 52 -13.71 -2.11 3.57
N LYS A 53 -14.41 -1.30 2.79
CA LYS A 53 -15.72 -1.63 2.24
C LYS A 53 -15.66 -2.84 1.30
N ILE A 54 -14.63 -2.93 0.48
CA ILE A 54 -14.48 -4.02 -0.49
C ILE A 54 -13.64 -5.18 0.03
N GLY A 55 -13.15 -5.12 1.27
CA GLY A 55 -12.33 -6.17 1.86
C GLY A 55 -10.88 -6.17 1.39
N ASP A 56 -10.38 -5.03 0.95
CA ASP A 56 -8.99 -4.88 0.53
C ASP A 56 -8.10 -4.54 1.74
N VAL A 57 -6.84 -4.93 1.67
CA VAL A 57 -5.87 -4.59 2.73
C VAL A 57 -5.57 -3.09 2.73
N GLY A 58 -5.44 -2.48 1.56
CA GLY A 58 -5.13 -1.06 1.43
C GLY A 58 -3.66 -0.78 1.25
N ILE A 59 -2.93 -1.70 0.64
CA ILE A 59 -1.52 -1.53 0.29
C ILE A 59 -1.36 -1.66 -1.24
N PRO A 60 -0.38 -0.97 -1.85
CA PRO A 60 0.54 -0.01 -1.21
C PRO A 60 -0.19 1.24 -0.69
N CYS A 61 0.28 1.75 0.44
CA CYS A 61 -0.28 2.93 1.08
C CYS A 61 0.82 3.99 1.19
N TYR A 62 0.50 5.21 0.81
CA TYR A 62 1.46 6.31 0.79
C TYR A 62 1.09 7.34 1.84
N VAL A 63 2.05 7.70 2.70
CA VAL A 63 1.92 8.80 3.65
C VAL A 63 2.90 9.88 3.22
N LEU A 64 2.38 11.04 2.83
CA LEU A 64 3.18 12.16 2.37
C LEU A 64 3.74 12.95 3.56
N GLU A 65 4.74 13.80 3.28
CA GLU A 65 5.38 14.60 4.33
C GLU A 65 4.41 15.53 5.06
N ASP A 66 3.37 15.99 4.38
CA ASP A 66 2.35 16.87 4.97
C ASP A 66 1.29 16.11 5.76
N GLY A 67 1.40 14.78 5.87
CA GLY A 67 0.44 13.92 6.55
C GLY A 67 -0.69 13.41 5.68
N THR A 68 -0.74 13.78 4.41
CA THR A 68 -1.73 13.26 3.47
C THR A 68 -1.52 11.76 3.28
N VAL A 69 -2.62 10.99 3.32
CA VAL A 69 -2.61 9.55 3.10
C VAL A 69 -3.39 9.23 1.83
N THR A 70 -2.79 8.44 0.96
CA THR A 70 -3.44 8.02 -0.30
C THR A 70 -3.07 6.58 -0.63
N LEU A 71 -4.00 5.88 -1.28
CA LEU A 71 -3.78 4.54 -1.83
C LEU A 71 -3.54 4.60 -3.35
N MET A 72 -3.59 5.79 -3.92
CA MET A 72 -3.45 5.99 -5.37
C MET A 72 -1.99 6.27 -5.72
N SER A 73 -1.37 5.33 -6.44
CA SER A 73 0.02 5.46 -6.88
C SER A 73 0.26 6.73 -7.71
N LYS A 74 -0.72 7.14 -8.49
CA LYS A 74 -0.64 8.36 -9.31
C LYS A 74 -0.45 9.62 -8.47
N ASP A 75 -0.98 9.66 -7.25
CA ASP A 75 -0.88 10.83 -6.37
C ASP A 75 0.55 11.09 -5.91
N VAL A 76 1.41 10.07 -6.01
CA VAL A 76 2.83 10.18 -5.64
C VAL A 76 3.75 10.03 -6.86
N GLY A 77 3.19 10.14 -8.06
CA GLY A 77 3.96 10.10 -9.30
C GLY A 77 4.38 8.72 -9.75
N LEU A 78 3.75 7.67 -9.23
CA LEU A 78 4.04 6.29 -9.61
C LEU A 78 2.97 5.74 -10.56
N GLU A 79 3.39 4.81 -11.41
CA GLU A 79 2.47 4.10 -12.29
C GLU A 79 1.79 2.95 -11.53
N PRO A 80 0.45 2.84 -11.57
CA PRO A 80 -0.23 1.72 -10.96
C PRO A 80 0.02 0.43 -11.76
N ARG A 81 -0.12 -0.71 -11.11
CA ARG A 81 0.01 -2.00 -11.78
C ARG A 81 -1.08 -2.13 -12.85
N PRO A 82 -0.75 -2.58 -14.07
CA PRO A 82 -1.76 -2.77 -15.12
C PRO A 82 -2.83 -3.79 -14.72
N ASP A 83 -4.06 -3.56 -15.14
CA ASP A 83 -5.21 -4.41 -14.80
C ASP A 83 -5.02 -5.87 -15.23
N ASN A 84 -4.26 -6.10 -16.30
CA ASN A 84 -4.03 -7.46 -16.80
C ASN A 84 -3.08 -8.28 -15.93
N TYR A 85 -2.53 -7.72 -14.84
CA TYR A 85 -1.73 -8.44 -13.86
C TYR A 85 -2.58 -9.04 -12.74
N GLY A 86 -3.90 -8.84 -12.77
CA GLY A 86 -4.83 -9.39 -11.82
C GLY A 86 -5.34 -8.36 -10.82
N ALA A 87 -6.05 -8.83 -9.80
CA ALA A 87 -6.66 -7.97 -8.79
C ALA A 87 -5.69 -7.53 -7.71
N SER A 88 -6.05 -6.48 -6.99
CA SER A 88 -5.31 -6.03 -5.81
C SER A 88 -5.41 -7.03 -4.65
N CYS A 89 -4.57 -6.86 -3.65
CA CYS A 89 -4.55 -7.74 -2.48
C CYS A 89 -5.81 -7.55 -1.64
N ARG A 90 -6.64 -8.57 -1.58
CA ARG A 90 -7.87 -8.59 -0.79
C ARG A 90 -7.74 -9.45 0.45
N ILE A 91 -8.46 -9.08 1.48
CA ILE A 91 -8.45 -9.80 2.76
C ILE A 91 -9.00 -11.22 2.59
N ASP A 92 -9.95 -11.42 1.68
CA ASP A 92 -10.52 -12.73 1.38
C ASP A 92 -9.60 -13.65 0.57
N GLY A 93 -8.44 -13.17 0.19
CA GLY A 93 -7.45 -13.93 -0.57
C GLY A 93 -7.68 -13.98 -2.07
N SER A 94 -8.73 -13.35 -2.59
CA SER A 94 -9.10 -13.48 -4.00
C SER A 94 -8.22 -12.69 -4.97
N GLY A 95 -7.30 -11.88 -4.51
CA GLY A 95 -6.49 -11.04 -5.40
C GLY A 95 -4.99 -11.09 -5.14
N CYS A 96 -4.56 -11.87 -4.18
CA CYS A 96 -3.17 -11.83 -3.75
C CYS A 96 -2.54 -13.21 -3.69
#